data_c6f5744a12880303bf8d5fe83453e2c5
#
_entry.id   c6f5744a12880303bf8d5fe83453e2c5
#
_cell.length_a   1.000
_cell.length_b   1.000
_cell.length_c   1.000
_cell.angle_alpha   90.00
_cell.angle_beta   90.00
_cell.angle_gamma   90.00
#
_symmetry.space_group_name_H-M   'P 1'
#
loop_
_entity.id
_entity.type
_entity.pdbx_description
1 polymer ?
#
loop_
_entity_poly.entity_id
_entity_poly.type
_entity_poly.pdbx_seq_one_letter_code
_entity_poly.pdbx_strand_id
1 'polypeptide(L)'
;MAPNIKNQNRLLLSGVNLIDTSSNYADGGSETLVGAVLKDLILSGDLSRESVVVVSKVGYLQGQNFQLSQERKQKGQPFKELVIYAEGLEHCIHPEFLEDQLSRTLERLKLTGLDCYLLHNPEYYLSWANKTGISLDEAREKYYDRINSAFSHLETEVERGRIRFYGISSNTFPASHDDPEF
;
A
#
# COMPACT_ATOMS: atom_id res chain seq x y z
N MET A 1 -19.54 2.93 -10.26
CA MET A 1 -20.61 2.85 -9.24
C MET A 1 -19.98 3.17 -7.89
N ALA A 2 -20.47 4.17 -7.17
CA ALA A 2 -19.97 4.45 -5.83
C ALA A 2 -20.30 3.24 -4.93
N PRO A 3 -19.33 2.74 -4.14
CA PRO A 3 -19.58 1.63 -3.22
C PRO A 3 -20.66 2.04 -2.20
N ASN A 4 -21.63 1.18 -1.99
CA ASN A 4 -22.78 1.47 -1.14
C ASN A 4 -22.45 1.12 0.32
N ILE A 5 -22.32 2.15 1.17
CA ILE A 5 -22.09 2.03 2.62
C ILE A 5 -23.00 0.97 3.27
N LYS A 6 -24.28 0.93 2.90
CA LYS A 6 -25.25 -0.05 3.44
C LYS A 6 -24.86 -1.50 3.19
N ASN A 7 -24.21 -1.80 2.06
CA ASN A 7 -23.79 -3.16 1.73
C ASN A 7 -22.56 -3.56 2.55
N GLN A 8 -21.63 -2.66 2.80
CA GLN A 8 -20.44 -2.94 3.62
C GLN A 8 -20.80 -3.13 5.09
N ASN A 9 -21.67 -2.31 5.66
CA ASN A 9 -22.20 -2.52 7.01
C ASN A 9 -22.79 -3.93 7.14
N ARG A 10 -23.59 -4.36 6.17
CA ARG A 10 -24.23 -5.68 6.18
C ARG A 10 -23.21 -6.82 6.16
N LEU A 11 -22.11 -6.72 5.41
CA LEU A 11 -21.09 -7.76 5.37
C LEU A 11 -20.40 -7.92 6.73
N LEU A 12 -19.95 -6.82 7.35
CA LEU A 12 -19.32 -6.85 8.66
C LEU A 12 -20.25 -7.39 9.75
N LEU A 13 -21.52 -6.97 9.75
CA LEU A 13 -22.54 -7.47 10.68
C LEU A 13 -22.93 -8.93 10.41
N SER A 14 -22.59 -9.49 9.25
CA SER A 14 -22.81 -10.90 8.91
C SER A 14 -21.60 -11.79 9.25
N GLY A 15 -20.57 -11.26 9.92
CA GLY A 15 -19.41 -12.02 10.39
C GLY A 15 -18.17 -11.96 9.48
N VAL A 16 -18.20 -11.16 8.41
CA VAL A 16 -16.96 -10.86 7.65
C VAL A 16 -16.07 -10.00 8.55
N ASN A 17 -14.88 -10.48 8.86
CA ASN A 17 -13.96 -9.84 9.81
C ASN A 17 -12.60 -9.48 9.24
N LEU A 18 -12.42 -9.61 7.91
CA LEU A 18 -11.23 -9.17 7.21
C LEU A 18 -11.59 -8.19 6.11
N ILE A 19 -10.95 -7.04 6.11
CA ILE A 19 -11.08 -6.00 5.10
C ILE A 19 -9.73 -5.84 4.43
N ASP A 20 -9.66 -6.07 3.12
CA ASP A 20 -8.50 -5.83 2.28
C ASP A 20 -8.79 -4.62 1.38
N THR A 21 -7.94 -3.60 1.50
CA THR A 21 -8.00 -2.38 0.71
C THR A 21 -6.61 -1.95 0.24
N SER A 22 -6.49 -0.78 -0.37
CA SER A 22 -5.21 -0.19 -0.79
C SER A 22 -5.34 1.30 -1.04
N SER A 23 -4.24 2.03 -0.87
CA SER A 23 -4.17 3.47 -1.11
C SER A 23 -4.51 3.89 -2.56
N ASN A 24 -4.30 3.00 -3.54
CA ASN A 24 -4.60 3.27 -4.95
C ASN A 24 -6.03 2.84 -5.38
N TYR A 25 -6.78 2.10 -4.56
CA TYR A 25 -8.14 1.69 -4.91
C TYR A 25 -9.09 2.89 -4.88
N ALA A 26 -9.67 3.19 -6.05
CA ALA A 26 -10.49 4.38 -6.25
C ALA A 26 -9.80 5.68 -5.78
N ASP A 27 -8.46 5.76 -5.99
CA ASP A 27 -7.64 6.92 -5.62
C ASP A 27 -7.79 7.32 -4.13
N GLY A 28 -7.72 6.32 -3.23
CA GLY A 28 -7.92 6.46 -1.78
C GLY A 28 -9.40 6.43 -1.35
N GLY A 29 -10.33 6.43 -2.28
CA GLY A 29 -11.77 6.38 -2.00
C GLY A 29 -12.20 5.08 -1.30
N SER A 30 -11.52 3.96 -1.57
CA SER A 30 -11.79 2.68 -0.89
C SER A 30 -11.46 2.78 0.60
N GLU A 31 -10.29 3.29 0.96
CA GLU A 31 -9.91 3.49 2.37
C GLU A 31 -10.84 4.48 3.08
N THR A 32 -11.21 5.57 2.41
CA THR A 32 -12.14 6.57 2.95
C THR A 32 -13.51 5.97 3.26
N LEU A 33 -14.02 5.12 2.38
CA LEU A 33 -15.29 4.43 2.57
C LEU A 33 -15.21 3.43 3.73
N VAL A 34 -14.16 2.61 3.76
CA VAL A 34 -13.92 1.66 4.87
C VAL A 34 -13.83 2.41 6.19
N GLY A 35 -13.09 3.53 6.24
CA GLY A 35 -12.97 4.35 7.44
C GLY A 35 -14.29 4.93 7.91
N ALA A 36 -15.17 5.35 7.00
CA ALA A 36 -16.50 5.82 7.36
C ALA A 36 -17.37 4.70 7.96
N VAL A 37 -17.38 3.53 7.32
CA VAL A 37 -18.12 2.35 7.79
C VAL A 37 -17.66 1.89 9.17
N LEU A 38 -16.35 1.72 9.35
CA LEU A 38 -15.77 1.29 10.62
C LEU A 38 -16.08 2.28 11.74
N LYS A 39 -15.91 3.58 11.47
CA LYS A 39 -16.22 4.62 12.45
C LYS A 39 -17.69 4.54 12.90
N ASP A 40 -18.64 4.43 11.96
CA ASP A 40 -20.06 4.41 12.26
C ASP A 40 -20.43 3.16 13.09
N LEU A 41 -19.95 1.97 12.70
CA LEU A 41 -20.25 0.71 13.41
C LEU A 41 -19.59 0.64 14.79
N ILE A 42 -18.40 1.17 14.95
CA ILE A 42 -17.71 1.21 16.25
C ILE A 42 -18.41 2.21 17.19
N LEU A 43 -18.79 3.39 16.69
CA LEU A 43 -19.49 4.37 17.50
C LEU A 43 -20.89 3.93 17.93
N SER A 44 -21.60 3.15 17.10
CA SER A 44 -22.91 2.56 17.45
C SER A 44 -22.80 1.39 18.43
N GLY A 45 -21.59 0.83 18.63
CA GLY A 45 -21.38 -0.37 19.45
C GLY A 45 -21.73 -1.68 18.74
N ASP A 46 -22.04 -1.63 17.43
CA ASP A 46 -22.35 -2.81 16.62
C ASP A 46 -21.11 -3.63 16.26
N LEU A 47 -19.91 -3.01 16.33
CA LEU A 47 -18.62 -3.63 16.02
C LEU A 47 -17.57 -3.15 17.00
N SER A 48 -16.67 -4.05 17.45
CA SER A 48 -15.45 -3.65 18.12
C SER A 48 -14.28 -3.58 17.14
N ARG A 49 -13.33 -2.63 17.34
CA ARG A 49 -12.16 -2.52 16.46
C ARG A 49 -11.34 -3.80 16.43
N GLU A 50 -11.25 -4.49 17.55
CA GLU A 50 -10.47 -5.72 17.73
C GLU A 50 -11.10 -6.93 17.02
N SER A 51 -12.37 -6.86 16.67
CA SER A 51 -13.07 -7.94 15.97
C SER A 51 -12.83 -7.93 14.45
N VAL A 52 -12.11 -6.92 13.91
CA VAL A 52 -11.89 -6.76 12.48
C VAL A 52 -10.40 -6.61 12.18
N VAL A 53 -9.93 -7.36 11.21
CA VAL A 53 -8.59 -7.23 10.61
C VAL A 53 -8.67 -6.27 9.42
N VAL A 54 -7.90 -5.19 9.46
CA VAL A 54 -7.83 -4.20 8.38
C VAL A 54 -6.46 -4.24 7.74
N VAL A 55 -6.45 -4.57 6.44
CA VAL A 55 -5.25 -4.65 5.60
C VAL A 55 -5.29 -3.50 4.59
N SER A 56 -4.18 -2.78 4.45
CA SER A 56 -3.98 -1.85 3.34
C SER A 56 -2.62 -2.04 2.70
N LYS A 57 -2.41 -1.42 1.53
CA LYS A 57 -1.23 -1.63 0.70
C LYS A 57 -0.69 -0.31 0.17
N VAL A 58 0.62 -0.28 -0.11
CA VAL A 58 1.37 0.90 -0.56
C VAL A 58 2.37 0.53 -1.65
N GLY A 59 2.60 1.45 -2.59
CA GLY A 59 3.59 1.27 -3.65
C GLY A 59 3.25 2.07 -4.89
N TYR A 60 1.99 2.11 -5.26
CA TYR A 60 1.53 2.79 -6.47
C TYR A 60 1.45 4.30 -6.32
N LEU A 61 2.00 5.00 -7.32
CA LEU A 61 1.76 6.42 -7.55
C LEU A 61 0.89 6.55 -8.81
N GLN A 62 -0.41 6.60 -8.59
CA GLN A 62 -1.48 6.84 -9.55
C GLN A 62 -2.36 7.99 -9.02
N GLY A 63 -3.22 8.58 -9.84
CA GLY A 63 -4.16 9.63 -9.42
C GLY A 63 -3.48 10.75 -8.64
N GLN A 64 -3.96 11.05 -7.44
CA GLN A 64 -3.43 12.10 -6.55
C GLN A 64 -1.97 11.87 -6.17
N ASN A 65 -1.55 10.62 -5.93
CA ASN A 65 -0.15 10.31 -5.62
C ASN A 65 0.76 10.55 -6.81
N PHE A 66 0.30 10.29 -8.03
CA PHE A 66 1.04 10.64 -9.24
C PHE A 66 1.18 12.18 -9.38
N GLN A 67 0.12 12.92 -9.16
CA GLN A 67 0.17 14.39 -9.16
C GLN A 67 1.18 14.92 -8.13
N LEU A 68 1.14 14.41 -6.90
CA LEU A 68 2.11 14.73 -5.86
C LEU A 68 3.55 14.44 -6.32
N SER A 69 3.79 13.30 -6.97
CA SER A 69 5.11 12.96 -7.51
C SER A 69 5.57 13.98 -8.56
N GLN A 70 4.68 14.39 -9.49
CA GLN A 70 5.02 15.39 -10.50
C GLN A 70 5.32 16.76 -9.87
N GLU A 71 4.54 17.20 -8.88
CA GLU A 71 4.79 18.45 -8.15
C GLU A 71 6.15 18.41 -7.43
N ARG A 72 6.50 17.29 -6.78
CA ARG A 72 7.79 17.12 -6.13
C ARG A 72 8.95 17.17 -7.13
N LYS A 73 8.80 16.54 -8.30
CA LYS A 73 9.80 16.61 -9.39
C LYS A 73 10.00 18.05 -9.88
N GLN A 74 8.93 18.81 -10.07
CA GLN A 74 9.00 20.22 -10.48
C GLN A 74 9.74 21.10 -9.45
N LYS A 75 9.62 20.75 -8.16
CA LYS A 75 10.33 21.43 -7.06
C LYS A 75 11.76 20.92 -6.85
N GLY A 76 12.26 20.01 -7.69
CA GLY A 76 13.58 19.39 -7.54
C GLY A 76 13.73 18.44 -6.35
N GLN A 77 12.63 17.93 -5.83
CA GLN A 77 12.56 17.04 -4.66
C GLN A 77 11.79 15.74 -4.97
N PRO A 78 12.14 14.99 -6.02
CA PRO A 78 11.45 13.75 -6.35
C PRO A 78 11.56 12.75 -5.18
N PHE A 79 10.59 11.83 -5.09
CA PHE A 79 10.76 10.68 -4.23
C PHE A 79 12.00 9.88 -4.66
N LYS A 80 12.76 9.42 -3.68
CA LYS A 80 13.93 8.57 -3.94
C LYS A 80 13.47 7.21 -4.47
N GLU A 81 14.34 6.58 -5.24
CA GLU A 81 14.09 5.22 -5.79
C GLU A 81 12.76 5.07 -6.55
N LEU A 82 12.31 6.14 -7.18
CA LEU A 82 11.08 6.15 -7.95
C LEU A 82 11.24 5.27 -9.21
N VAL A 83 10.31 4.34 -9.39
CA VAL A 83 10.19 3.49 -10.59
C VAL A 83 9.17 4.10 -11.53
N ILE A 84 9.58 4.40 -12.76
CA ILE A 84 8.67 4.85 -13.82
C ILE A 84 8.23 3.62 -14.61
N TYR A 85 7.10 3.03 -14.22
CA TYR A 85 6.66 1.76 -14.77
C TYR A 85 5.94 1.89 -16.11
N ALA A 86 5.05 2.86 -16.21
CA ALA A 86 4.30 3.20 -17.43
C ALA A 86 3.88 4.67 -17.40
N GLU A 87 3.27 5.16 -18.48
CA GLU A 87 2.68 6.49 -18.53
C GLU A 87 1.57 6.63 -17.45
N GLY A 88 1.67 7.65 -16.61
CA GLY A 88 0.73 7.89 -15.52
C GLY A 88 0.83 6.90 -14.34
N LEU A 89 1.81 6.00 -14.36
CA LEU A 89 2.02 4.98 -13.35
C LEU A 89 3.47 4.94 -12.89
N GLU A 90 3.70 5.35 -11.65
CA GLU A 90 4.97 5.22 -10.97
C GLU A 90 4.81 4.31 -9.75
N HIS A 91 5.95 3.82 -9.24
CA HIS A 91 5.98 2.95 -8.07
C HIS A 91 7.13 3.33 -7.14
N CYS A 92 6.91 3.25 -5.84
CA CYS A 92 7.93 3.56 -4.83
C CYS A 92 7.67 2.79 -3.54
N ILE A 93 8.74 2.22 -2.98
CA ILE A 93 8.73 1.59 -1.64
C ILE A 93 9.80 2.20 -0.73
N HIS A 94 10.38 3.35 -1.12
CA HIS A 94 11.35 4.04 -0.27
C HIS A 94 10.70 4.51 1.04
N PRO A 95 11.41 4.43 2.20
CA PRO A 95 10.89 4.81 3.50
C PRO A 95 10.18 6.18 3.57
N GLU A 96 10.70 7.19 2.88
CA GLU A 96 10.08 8.52 2.81
C GLU A 96 8.65 8.48 2.23
N PHE A 97 8.44 7.66 1.19
CA PHE A 97 7.12 7.48 0.58
C PHE A 97 6.21 6.63 1.47
N LEU A 98 6.74 5.59 2.11
CA LEU A 98 5.99 4.74 3.03
C LEU A 98 5.45 5.53 4.22
N GLU A 99 6.28 6.41 4.83
CA GLU A 99 5.88 7.28 5.95
C GLU A 99 4.72 8.21 5.56
N ASP A 100 4.85 8.92 4.42
CA ASP A 100 3.80 9.82 3.91
C ASP A 100 2.50 9.05 3.66
N GLN A 101 2.59 7.90 3.00
CA GLN A 101 1.41 7.12 2.62
C GLN A 101 0.74 6.43 3.81
N LEU A 102 1.50 5.90 4.77
CA LEU A 102 0.91 5.32 5.98
C LEU A 102 0.12 6.37 6.77
N SER A 103 0.65 7.58 6.89
CA SER A 103 -0.03 8.67 7.57
C SER A 103 -1.37 9.01 6.89
N ARG A 104 -1.39 9.12 5.56
CA ARG A 104 -2.60 9.35 4.77
C ARG A 104 -3.58 8.18 4.83
N THR A 105 -3.08 6.94 4.81
CA THR A 105 -3.89 5.73 4.94
C THR A 105 -4.63 5.71 6.27
N LEU A 106 -3.94 5.95 7.38
CA LEU A 106 -4.54 6.01 8.72
C LEU A 106 -5.58 7.13 8.83
N GLU A 107 -5.32 8.30 8.23
CA GLU A 107 -6.27 9.41 8.18
C GLU A 107 -7.54 9.04 7.41
N ARG A 108 -7.43 8.44 6.22
CA ARG A 108 -8.56 8.01 5.40
C ARG A 108 -9.39 6.91 6.10
N LEU A 109 -8.70 5.95 6.70
CA LEU A 109 -9.32 4.87 7.46
C LEU A 109 -9.86 5.31 8.82
N LYS A 110 -9.49 6.50 9.31
CA LYS A 110 -9.87 7.02 10.64
C LYS A 110 -9.45 6.07 11.77
N LEU A 111 -8.28 5.45 11.60
CA LEU A 111 -7.68 4.51 12.53
C LEU A 111 -6.37 5.08 13.08
N THR A 112 -6.02 4.69 14.30
CA THR A 112 -4.71 4.97 14.90
C THR A 112 -3.65 3.96 14.49
N GLY A 113 -4.07 2.77 14.04
CA GLY A 113 -3.19 1.72 13.57
C GLY A 113 -3.89 0.70 12.68
N LEU A 114 -3.12 0.08 11.78
CA LEU A 114 -3.53 -1.01 10.91
C LEU A 114 -3.15 -2.37 11.50
N ASP A 115 -3.89 -3.41 11.14
CA ASP A 115 -3.48 -4.78 11.45
C ASP A 115 -2.38 -5.26 10.49
N CYS A 116 -2.46 -4.93 9.20
CA CYS A 116 -1.43 -5.31 8.24
C CYS A 116 -1.24 -4.22 7.18
N TYR A 117 0.03 -3.91 6.85
CA TYR A 117 0.39 -2.97 5.79
C TYR A 117 1.35 -3.65 4.83
N LEU A 118 0.97 -3.75 3.54
CA LEU A 118 1.68 -4.54 2.56
C LEU A 118 2.35 -3.66 1.50
N LEU A 119 3.58 -4.01 1.13
CA LEU A 119 4.19 -3.52 -0.11
C LEU A 119 3.41 -4.10 -1.29
N HIS A 120 2.88 -3.24 -2.16
CA HIS A 120 2.00 -3.63 -3.25
C HIS A 120 2.79 -3.77 -4.54
N ASN A 121 3.01 -5.01 -5.00
CA ASN A 121 3.77 -5.38 -6.19
C ASN A 121 5.16 -4.71 -6.26
N PRO A 122 6.04 -4.88 -5.27
CA PRO A 122 7.38 -4.28 -5.28
C PRO A 122 8.24 -4.78 -6.44
N GLU A 123 7.92 -5.92 -7.03
CA GLU A 123 8.55 -6.51 -8.20
C GLU A 123 8.45 -5.66 -9.47
N TYR A 124 7.63 -4.62 -9.49
CA TYR A 124 7.63 -3.63 -10.58
C TYR A 124 8.99 -3.00 -10.83
N TYR A 125 9.83 -2.97 -9.79
CA TYR A 125 11.22 -2.56 -9.95
C TYR A 125 12.00 -3.49 -10.89
N LEU A 126 11.84 -4.81 -10.79
CA LEU A 126 12.56 -5.78 -11.62
C LEU A 126 12.19 -5.64 -13.10
N SER A 127 10.90 -5.51 -13.38
CA SER A 127 10.39 -5.26 -14.72
C SER A 127 10.90 -3.95 -15.32
N TRP A 128 10.95 -2.89 -14.50
CA TRP A 128 11.52 -1.61 -14.91
C TRP A 128 13.04 -1.70 -15.14
N ALA A 129 13.78 -2.37 -14.28
CA ALA A 129 15.22 -2.56 -14.38
C ALA A 129 15.59 -3.28 -15.67
N ASN A 130 14.85 -4.35 -16.01
CA ASN A 130 15.02 -5.07 -17.28
C ASN A 130 14.81 -4.15 -18.49
N LYS A 131 13.74 -3.34 -18.50
CA LYS A 131 13.45 -2.38 -19.58
C LYS A 131 14.52 -1.30 -19.72
N THR A 132 15.22 -0.96 -18.63
CA THR A 132 16.28 0.07 -18.61
C THR A 132 17.68 -0.50 -18.85
N GLY A 133 17.80 -1.81 -19.07
CA GLY A 133 19.07 -2.47 -19.39
C GLY A 133 19.96 -2.77 -18.19
N ILE A 134 19.42 -2.76 -16.98
CA ILE A 134 20.11 -3.23 -15.77
C ILE A 134 20.18 -4.76 -15.84
N SER A 135 21.33 -5.35 -15.52
CA SER A 135 21.46 -6.81 -15.50
C SER A 135 20.57 -7.43 -14.43
N LEU A 136 20.12 -8.66 -14.66
CA LEU A 136 19.22 -9.36 -13.73
C LEU A 136 19.85 -9.51 -12.33
N ASP A 137 21.16 -9.83 -12.26
CA ASP A 137 21.86 -10.01 -10.99
C ASP A 137 21.93 -8.68 -10.21
N GLU A 138 22.28 -7.58 -10.87
CA GLU A 138 22.29 -6.25 -10.27
C GLU A 138 20.88 -5.80 -9.86
N ALA A 139 19.89 -6.09 -10.68
CA ALA A 139 18.48 -5.75 -10.38
C ALA A 139 17.99 -6.52 -9.14
N ARG A 140 18.33 -7.81 -9.01
CA ARG A 140 17.96 -8.62 -7.83
C ARG A 140 18.64 -8.11 -6.56
N GLU A 141 19.94 -7.82 -6.60
CA GLU A 141 20.65 -7.24 -5.45
C GLU A 141 19.96 -5.95 -4.98
N LYS A 142 19.76 -5.00 -5.89
CA LYS A 142 19.06 -3.74 -5.58
C LYS A 142 17.61 -3.95 -5.13
N TYR A 143 16.91 -4.93 -5.66
CA TYR A 143 15.56 -5.26 -5.23
C TYR A 143 15.52 -5.68 -3.76
N TYR A 144 16.43 -6.58 -3.36
CA TYR A 144 16.51 -7.00 -1.96
C TYR A 144 16.94 -5.86 -1.03
N ASP A 145 17.85 -4.99 -1.45
CA ASP A 145 18.24 -3.81 -0.68
C ASP A 145 17.04 -2.88 -0.42
N ARG A 146 16.22 -2.66 -1.46
CA ARG A 146 15.00 -1.85 -1.36
C ARG A 146 13.96 -2.49 -0.43
N ILE A 147 13.75 -3.80 -0.52
CA ILE A 147 12.87 -4.54 0.39
C ILE A 147 13.39 -4.45 1.83
N ASN A 148 14.67 -4.66 2.06
CA ASN A 148 15.28 -4.57 3.38
C ASN A 148 15.13 -3.17 3.98
N SER A 149 15.34 -2.12 3.18
CA SER A 149 15.15 -0.73 3.61
C SER A 149 13.68 -0.45 3.96
N ALA A 150 12.75 -0.90 3.11
CA ALA A 150 11.32 -0.77 3.35
C ALA A 150 10.89 -1.51 4.62
N PHE A 151 11.32 -2.76 4.81
CA PHE A 151 10.98 -3.57 5.98
C PHE A 151 11.59 -3.01 7.26
N SER A 152 12.83 -2.51 7.23
CA SER A 152 13.43 -1.83 8.38
C SER A 152 12.64 -0.60 8.82
N HIS A 153 12.09 0.16 7.86
CA HIS A 153 11.19 1.25 8.18
C HIS A 153 9.85 0.75 8.74
N LEU A 154 9.25 -0.27 8.15
CA LEU A 154 7.98 -0.83 8.62
C LEU A 154 8.12 -1.44 10.03
N GLU A 155 9.28 -1.98 10.39
CA GLU A 155 9.55 -2.43 11.76
C GLU A 155 9.48 -1.26 12.75
N THR A 156 10.04 -0.10 12.41
CA THR A 156 9.85 1.10 13.25
C THR A 156 8.40 1.54 13.37
N GLU A 157 7.58 1.29 12.36
CA GLU A 157 6.14 1.58 12.41
C GLU A 157 5.37 0.58 13.30
N VAL A 158 5.84 -0.68 13.37
CA VAL A 158 5.36 -1.66 14.36
C VAL A 158 5.69 -1.19 15.79
N GLU A 159 6.94 -0.79 16.03
CA GLU A 159 7.38 -0.27 17.35
C GLU A 159 6.57 0.98 17.77
N ARG A 160 6.19 1.84 16.81
CA ARG A 160 5.33 3.01 17.03
C ARG A 160 3.85 2.65 17.24
N GLY A 161 3.46 1.40 17.03
CA GLY A 161 2.07 0.93 17.14
C GLY A 161 1.17 1.40 15.99
N ARG A 162 1.74 1.88 14.88
CA ARG A 162 0.97 2.33 13.71
C ARG A 162 0.54 1.18 12.79
N ILE A 163 1.28 0.08 12.80
CA ILE A 163 0.91 -1.18 12.15
C ILE A 163 1.24 -2.34 13.10
N ARG A 164 0.59 -3.50 12.92
CA ARG A 164 0.88 -4.71 13.71
C ARG A 164 1.75 -5.70 12.95
N PHE A 165 1.46 -5.85 11.65
CA PHE A 165 2.17 -6.75 10.75
C PHE A 165 2.44 -6.04 9.43
N TYR A 166 3.46 -6.48 8.72
CA TYR A 166 3.77 -6.04 7.37
C TYR A 166 4.18 -7.21 6.49
N GLY A 167 4.21 -7.00 5.17
CA GLY A 167 4.58 -8.03 4.21
C GLY A 167 4.50 -7.52 2.79
N ILE A 168 4.33 -8.44 1.84
CA ILE A 168 4.24 -8.18 0.42
C ILE A 168 2.94 -8.74 -0.14
N SER A 169 2.28 -7.95 -1.00
CA SER A 169 1.21 -8.39 -1.88
C SER A 169 1.72 -8.33 -3.31
N SER A 170 1.83 -9.48 -3.98
CA SER A 170 2.36 -9.59 -5.32
C SER A 170 1.41 -10.34 -6.23
N ASN A 171 1.33 -9.92 -7.48
CA ASN A 171 0.61 -10.64 -8.53
C ASN A 171 1.45 -11.76 -9.16
N THR A 172 2.78 -11.74 -8.99
CA THR A 172 3.70 -12.63 -9.69
C THR A 172 4.35 -13.68 -8.79
N PHE A 173 4.39 -13.52 -7.47
CA PHE A 173 4.96 -14.49 -6.54
C PHE A 173 4.43 -15.94 -6.69
N PRO A 174 3.17 -16.18 -7.09
CA PRO A 174 2.71 -17.53 -7.40
C PRO A 174 3.02 -17.99 -8.82
N ALA A 175 3.66 -17.15 -9.65
CA ALA A 175 4.02 -17.51 -11.01
C ALA A 175 5.05 -18.65 -11.04
N SER A 176 5.15 -19.34 -12.17
CA SER A 176 6.00 -20.52 -12.31
C SER A 176 7.48 -20.18 -12.10
N HIS A 177 8.29 -21.19 -11.72
CA HIS A 177 9.74 -21.08 -11.59
C HIS A 177 10.46 -20.58 -12.86
N ASP A 178 9.77 -20.57 -13.99
CA ASP A 178 10.27 -20.10 -15.29
C ASP A 178 10.02 -18.60 -15.53
N ASP A 179 9.41 -17.89 -14.57
CA ASP A 179 9.19 -16.45 -14.68
C ASP A 179 10.52 -15.71 -14.47
N PRO A 180 11.01 -14.92 -15.46
CA PRO A 180 12.28 -14.21 -15.35
C PRO A 180 12.29 -13.10 -14.29
N GLU A 181 11.16 -12.78 -13.66
CA GLU A 181 11.07 -11.81 -12.58
C GLU A 181 11.39 -12.39 -11.18
N PHE A 182 11.71 -13.70 -11.11
CA PHE A 182 12.07 -14.43 -9.87
C PHE A 182 13.43 -15.10 -9.92
#